data_0a9d6ef5561354ede7385bd5525fbde6
#
_entry.id   0a9d6ef5561354ede7385bd5525fbde6
#
_cell.length_a   1.000
_cell.length_b   1.000
_cell.length_c   1.000
_cell.angle_alpha   90.00
_cell.angle_beta   90.00
_cell.angle_gamma   90.00
#
_symmetry.space_group_name_H-M   'P 1'
#
loop_
_entity.id
_entity.type
_entity.pdbx_description
1 polymer ?
#
loop_
_entity_poly.entity_id
_entity_poly.type
_entity_poly.pdbx_seq_one_letter_code
_entity_poly.pdbx_strand_id
1 'polypeptide(L)'
;MLTGFLGSGKTTLLNRLLKHPSLGDAAVLINEFGEVGIDHQLVEAVDESTVLLSSGCLCCTIRDDLKQAITEVHDKRARGIVPPYRRMVVETTGLADPAPILATLMNDVSLRYHYRLGTIITTVDAVNGLDQLDRQEESLKQAAVADRIVLTKTDIAEARAAETLRQRLDRINPSAELLIGQHGAVDVERVLRADVYDPAAKGQEVQRWIEAEMEAPRHSHGHGHDVNRHDASIHSFCLVHDEPVDWTAFGIWLTMLLHTHGENILRVKGLLNVDGVDTPVVINGVQHIIHPPMHLDAWPDESRQSRVVFIVRGLERASIEDSLAVFNRLGGTQPLGSQAA
;
A
#
# COMPACT_ATOMS: atom_id res chain seq x y z
N MET A 1 -8.22 1.22 -3.31
CA MET A 1 -7.75 2.44 -4.02
C MET A 1 -7.07 2.01 -5.31
N LEU A 2 -7.34 2.68 -6.42
CA LEU A 2 -6.71 2.46 -7.73
C LEU A 2 -5.87 3.70 -8.08
N THR A 3 -4.57 3.51 -8.26
CA THR A 3 -3.62 4.56 -8.62
C THR A 3 -2.70 4.09 -9.75
N GLY A 4 -1.79 4.93 -10.18
CA GLY A 4 -0.83 4.68 -11.26
C GLY A 4 -0.60 5.94 -12.07
N PHE A 5 0.54 6.05 -12.72
CA PHE A 5 0.94 7.25 -13.44
C PHE A 5 0.02 7.57 -14.64
N LEU A 6 0.17 8.75 -15.21
CA LEU A 6 -0.61 9.17 -16.39
C LEU A 6 -0.46 8.16 -17.53
N GLY A 7 -1.59 7.79 -18.14
CA GLY A 7 -1.61 6.85 -19.26
C GLY A 7 -1.31 5.39 -18.89
N SER A 8 -1.14 5.05 -17.60
CA SER A 8 -0.84 3.67 -17.18
C SER A 8 -2.01 2.69 -17.30
N GLY A 9 -3.19 3.13 -17.75
CA GLY A 9 -4.35 2.26 -18.00
C GLY A 9 -5.29 2.09 -16.80
N LYS A 10 -5.30 3.02 -15.83
CA LYS A 10 -6.21 3.00 -14.66
C LYS A 10 -7.66 2.85 -15.07
N THR A 11 -8.16 3.77 -15.90
CA THR A 11 -9.56 3.80 -16.35
C THR A 11 -9.93 2.54 -17.14
N THR A 12 -9.02 2.02 -17.96
CA THR A 12 -9.22 0.74 -18.67
C THR A 12 -9.38 -0.42 -17.70
N LEU A 13 -8.52 -0.48 -16.68
CA LEU A 13 -8.61 -1.48 -15.62
C LEU A 13 -9.90 -1.30 -14.82
N LEU A 14 -10.23 -0.07 -14.42
CA LEU A 14 -11.46 0.22 -13.68
C LEU A 14 -12.69 -0.27 -14.43
N ASN A 15 -12.83 0.08 -15.72
CA ASN A 15 -13.93 -0.39 -16.56
C ASN A 15 -14.04 -1.91 -16.62
N ARG A 16 -12.90 -2.60 -16.61
CA ARG A 16 -12.88 -4.07 -16.56
C ARG A 16 -13.33 -4.61 -15.21
N LEU A 17 -12.84 -4.02 -14.13
CA LEU A 17 -13.20 -4.42 -12.78
C LEU A 17 -14.70 -4.22 -12.51
N LEU A 18 -15.28 -3.11 -12.98
CA LEU A 18 -16.70 -2.79 -12.78
C LEU A 18 -17.65 -3.73 -13.53
N LYS A 19 -17.19 -4.35 -14.62
CA LYS A 19 -17.97 -5.39 -15.34
C LYS A 19 -17.96 -6.74 -14.61
N HIS A 20 -17.18 -6.89 -13.54
CA HIS A 20 -17.07 -8.15 -12.82
C HIS A 20 -18.14 -8.24 -11.71
N PRO A 21 -18.83 -9.40 -11.57
CA PRO A 21 -19.91 -9.56 -10.58
C PRO A 21 -19.50 -9.22 -9.13
N SER A 22 -18.23 -9.42 -8.77
CA SER A 22 -17.70 -9.08 -7.43
C SER A 22 -17.72 -7.59 -7.12
N LEU A 23 -17.90 -6.70 -8.10
CA LEU A 23 -18.05 -5.26 -7.95
C LEU A 23 -19.42 -4.73 -8.35
N GLY A 24 -20.42 -5.60 -8.59
CA GLY A 24 -21.78 -5.20 -8.94
C GLY A 24 -22.46 -4.31 -7.88
N ASP A 25 -21.97 -4.33 -6.65
CA ASP A 25 -22.43 -3.48 -5.53
C ASP A 25 -21.34 -2.51 -5.07
N ALA A 26 -20.60 -1.90 -5.98
CA ALA A 26 -19.53 -0.95 -5.68
C ALA A 26 -19.93 0.50 -5.95
N ALA A 27 -19.51 1.42 -5.07
CA ALA A 27 -19.46 2.84 -5.37
C ALA A 27 -18.10 3.19 -5.99
N VAL A 28 -18.09 4.09 -6.96
CA VAL A 28 -16.85 4.54 -7.63
C VAL A 28 -16.71 6.04 -7.45
N LEU A 29 -15.57 6.46 -6.94
CA LEU A 29 -15.18 7.84 -6.80
C LEU A 29 -13.95 8.10 -7.67
N ILE A 30 -14.10 8.94 -8.69
CA ILE A 30 -13.01 9.33 -9.57
C ILE A 30 -12.53 10.70 -9.13
N ASN A 31 -11.28 10.75 -8.67
CA ASN A 31 -10.63 11.99 -8.24
C ASN A 31 -9.64 12.44 -9.32
N GLU A 32 -10.08 13.35 -10.22
CA GLU A 32 -9.28 13.84 -11.33
C GLU A 32 -9.09 15.36 -11.27
N PHE A 33 -7.90 15.83 -11.71
CA PHE A 33 -7.59 17.24 -11.88
C PHE A 33 -8.12 17.75 -13.22
N GLY A 34 -9.10 18.66 -13.23
CA GLY A 34 -9.52 19.37 -14.44
C GLY A 34 -11.00 19.77 -14.47
N GLU A 35 -11.30 20.90 -15.10
CA GLU A 35 -12.67 21.45 -15.26
C GLU A 35 -13.56 20.64 -16.20
N VAL A 36 -12.99 19.67 -16.94
CA VAL A 36 -13.73 18.79 -17.86
C VAL A 36 -13.17 17.39 -17.70
N GLY A 37 -13.85 16.58 -16.90
CA GLY A 37 -13.55 15.16 -16.77
C GLY A 37 -13.76 14.42 -18.11
N ILE A 38 -12.74 14.45 -18.97
CA ILE A 38 -12.74 13.67 -20.22
C ILE A 38 -12.89 12.18 -19.90
N ASP A 39 -12.35 11.75 -18.76
CA ASP A 39 -12.38 10.35 -18.34
C ASP A 39 -13.76 9.90 -17.84
N HIS A 40 -14.66 10.82 -17.44
CA HIS A 40 -16.06 10.45 -17.16
C HIS A 40 -16.78 9.86 -18.39
N GLN A 41 -16.41 10.30 -19.57
CA GLN A 41 -16.99 9.78 -20.82
C GLN A 41 -16.37 8.43 -21.19
N LEU A 42 -15.21 8.09 -20.60
CA LEU A 42 -14.52 6.81 -20.84
C LEU A 42 -14.98 5.71 -19.89
N VAL A 43 -15.60 6.04 -18.76
CA VAL A 43 -16.25 5.05 -17.90
C VAL A 43 -17.59 4.70 -18.56
N GLU A 44 -17.64 3.55 -19.21
CA GLU A 44 -18.87 3.03 -19.78
C GLU A 44 -19.96 2.94 -18.71
N ALA A 45 -21.19 3.26 -19.08
CA ALA A 45 -22.34 3.10 -18.19
C ALA A 45 -22.38 1.65 -17.70
N VAL A 46 -22.07 1.47 -16.43
CA VAL A 46 -22.14 0.19 -15.76
C VAL A 46 -23.51 0.10 -15.12
N ASP A 47 -24.03 -1.12 -15.03
CA ASP A 47 -25.34 -1.53 -14.54
C ASP A 47 -25.97 -0.59 -13.49
N GLU A 48 -27.30 -0.50 -13.43
CA GLU A 48 -28.09 0.40 -12.57
C GLU A 48 -27.71 0.35 -11.06
N SER A 49 -26.91 -0.62 -10.65
CA SER A 49 -26.43 -0.79 -9.27
C SER A 49 -25.10 -0.08 -8.95
N THR A 50 -24.39 0.46 -9.95
CA THR A 50 -23.10 1.14 -9.73
C THR A 50 -23.29 2.65 -9.60
N VAL A 51 -22.86 3.21 -8.47
CA VAL A 51 -22.93 4.65 -8.21
C VAL A 51 -21.65 5.31 -8.70
N LEU A 52 -21.74 6.00 -9.82
CA LEU A 52 -20.65 6.80 -10.37
C LEU A 52 -20.75 8.22 -9.84
N LEU A 53 -19.71 8.71 -9.19
CA LEU A 53 -19.66 10.05 -8.64
C LEU A 53 -18.42 10.76 -9.14
N SER A 54 -18.63 11.90 -9.77
CA SER A 54 -17.57 12.83 -10.09
C SER A 54 -17.41 13.85 -8.96
N SER A 55 -16.26 13.90 -8.33
CA SER A 55 -15.88 15.05 -7.55
C SER A 55 -15.35 16.12 -8.51
N GLY A 56 -16.13 17.21 -8.70
CA GLY A 56 -15.71 18.34 -9.53
C GLY A 56 -14.46 19.01 -8.98
N CYS A 57 -13.75 19.69 -9.88
CA CYS A 57 -12.53 20.45 -9.67
C CYS A 57 -12.43 21.16 -8.33
N LEU A 58 -11.36 20.86 -7.60
CA LEU A 58 -10.97 21.67 -6.46
C LEU A 58 -9.45 21.87 -6.38
N CYS A 59 -9.07 23.11 -6.66
CA CYS A 59 -7.70 23.58 -6.66
C CYS A 59 -7.11 23.84 -5.27
N CYS A 60 -7.75 23.49 -4.17
CA CYS A 60 -7.31 24.01 -2.88
C CYS A 60 -7.12 23.03 -1.72
N THR A 61 -7.57 21.78 -1.72
CA THR A 61 -7.16 20.86 -0.65
C THR A 61 -7.66 19.43 -0.95
N ILE A 62 -6.86 18.63 -1.60
CA ILE A 62 -7.14 17.20 -1.97
C ILE A 62 -7.76 16.40 -0.81
N ARG A 63 -7.43 16.74 0.43
CA ARG A 63 -7.87 16.01 1.64
C ARG A 63 -9.33 16.27 2.02
N ASP A 64 -9.73 17.53 2.05
CA ASP A 64 -11.07 17.89 2.52
C ASP A 64 -12.13 17.52 1.49
N ASP A 65 -11.79 17.59 0.21
CA ASP A 65 -12.68 17.27 -0.89
C ASP A 65 -12.97 15.78 -0.99
N LEU A 66 -11.93 14.93 -0.85
CA LEU A 66 -12.11 13.48 -0.84
C LEU A 66 -12.96 13.05 0.36
N LYS A 67 -12.69 13.59 1.54
CA LYS A 67 -13.50 13.33 2.74
C LYS A 67 -14.94 13.72 2.52
N GLN A 68 -15.18 14.93 2.00
CA GLN A 68 -16.52 15.45 1.74
C GLN A 68 -17.26 14.56 0.73
N ALA A 69 -16.61 14.19 -0.38
CA ALA A 69 -17.18 13.32 -1.39
C ALA A 69 -17.58 11.95 -0.82
N ILE A 70 -16.71 11.32 -0.05
CA ILE A 70 -17.02 10.01 0.58
C ILE A 70 -18.18 10.15 1.57
N THR A 71 -18.18 11.22 2.38
CA THR A 71 -19.25 11.49 3.35
C THR A 71 -20.59 11.72 2.65
N GLU A 72 -20.60 12.50 1.56
CA GLU A 72 -21.81 12.76 0.78
C GLU A 72 -22.39 11.47 0.19
N VAL A 73 -21.54 10.59 -0.36
CA VAL A 73 -21.98 9.29 -0.88
C VAL A 73 -22.56 8.42 0.23
N HIS A 74 -21.90 8.42 1.39
CA HIS A 74 -22.37 7.70 2.57
C HIS A 74 -23.78 8.18 3.00
N ASP A 75 -23.96 9.49 3.09
CA ASP A 75 -25.24 10.11 3.45
C ASP A 75 -26.33 9.82 2.43
N LYS A 76 -26.02 9.87 1.13
CA LYS A 76 -26.94 9.50 0.06
C LYS A 76 -27.36 8.02 0.16
N ARG A 77 -26.43 7.15 0.49
CA ARG A 77 -26.73 5.73 0.75
C ARG A 77 -27.65 5.57 1.97
N ALA A 78 -27.36 6.24 3.07
CA ALA A 78 -28.15 6.17 4.28
C ALA A 78 -29.59 6.69 4.08
N ARG A 79 -29.80 7.64 3.15
CA ARG A 79 -31.10 8.19 2.77
C ARG A 79 -31.81 7.39 1.66
N GLY A 80 -31.18 6.32 1.15
CA GLY A 80 -31.74 5.52 0.03
C GLY A 80 -31.76 6.25 -1.31
N ILE A 81 -30.98 7.35 -1.47
CA ILE A 81 -30.87 8.11 -2.72
C ILE A 81 -30.00 7.38 -3.74
N VAL A 82 -29.03 6.63 -3.25
CA VAL A 82 -28.17 5.76 -4.06
C VAL A 82 -28.33 4.31 -3.60
N PRO A 83 -28.13 3.32 -4.48
CA PRO A 83 -28.18 1.91 -4.12
C PRO A 83 -27.20 1.58 -2.97
N PRO A 84 -27.51 0.54 -2.18
CA PRO A 84 -26.57 0.05 -1.18
C PRO A 84 -25.32 -0.51 -1.85
N TYR A 85 -24.15 -0.18 -1.32
CA TYR A 85 -22.88 -0.72 -1.76
C TYR A 85 -22.09 -1.26 -0.57
N ARG A 86 -21.23 -2.24 -0.82
CA ARG A 86 -20.32 -2.83 0.18
C ARG A 86 -18.87 -2.39 0.00
N ARG A 87 -18.51 -1.92 -1.18
CA ARG A 87 -17.16 -1.49 -1.53
C ARG A 87 -17.20 -0.10 -2.17
N MET A 88 -16.12 0.65 -1.96
CA MET A 88 -15.89 1.89 -2.67
C MET A 88 -14.54 1.80 -3.38
N VAL A 89 -14.53 2.06 -4.68
CA VAL A 89 -13.31 2.19 -5.47
C VAL A 89 -13.01 3.67 -5.61
N VAL A 90 -11.83 4.07 -5.13
CA VAL A 90 -11.32 5.45 -5.32
C VAL A 90 -10.24 5.40 -6.37
N GLU A 91 -10.47 5.99 -7.54
CA GLU A 91 -9.46 6.20 -8.57
C GLU A 91 -8.78 7.55 -8.35
N THR A 92 -7.45 7.56 -8.32
CA THR A 92 -6.68 8.80 -8.16
C THR A 92 -6.22 9.34 -9.50
N THR A 93 -5.90 10.64 -9.54
CA THR A 93 -5.23 11.20 -10.72
C THR A 93 -3.87 10.54 -10.94
N GLY A 94 -3.37 10.57 -12.18
CA GLY A 94 -2.09 9.98 -12.52
C GLY A 94 -0.86 10.66 -11.89
N LEU A 95 -1.00 11.90 -11.45
CA LEU A 95 0.04 12.67 -10.77
C LEU A 95 -0.14 12.72 -9.25
N ALA A 96 -1.08 11.95 -8.70
CA ALA A 96 -1.32 11.97 -7.27
C ALA A 96 -0.18 11.28 -6.51
N ASP A 97 0.33 11.94 -5.47
CA ASP A 97 1.00 11.27 -4.37
C ASP A 97 -0.06 10.48 -3.59
N PRO A 98 0.05 9.17 -3.49
CA PRO A 98 -0.96 8.35 -2.80
C PRO A 98 -1.02 8.58 -1.29
N ALA A 99 0.05 9.05 -0.68
CA ALA A 99 0.16 9.13 0.77
C ALA A 99 -0.81 10.13 1.43
N PRO A 100 -1.02 11.37 0.92
CA PRO A 100 -2.04 12.27 1.47
C PRO A 100 -3.46 11.70 1.39
N ILE A 101 -3.77 10.96 0.31
CA ILE A 101 -5.06 10.32 0.11
C ILE A 101 -5.27 9.20 1.15
N LEU A 102 -4.27 8.35 1.30
CA LEU A 102 -4.26 7.30 2.31
C LEU A 102 -4.35 7.88 3.72
N ALA A 103 -3.64 9.00 3.98
CA ALA A 103 -3.70 9.72 5.24
C ALA A 103 -5.14 10.15 5.59
N THR A 104 -5.86 10.71 4.63
CA THR A 104 -7.25 11.12 4.81
C THR A 104 -8.15 9.94 5.15
N LEU A 105 -8.05 8.85 4.38
CA LEU A 105 -8.85 7.65 4.58
C LEU A 105 -8.59 6.97 5.92
N MET A 106 -7.36 7.07 6.45
CA MET A 106 -6.93 6.33 7.63
C MET A 106 -6.99 7.13 8.94
N ASN A 107 -6.88 8.46 8.88
CA ASN A 107 -6.84 9.30 10.09
C ASN A 107 -8.17 9.97 10.41
N ASP A 108 -9.06 10.10 9.43
CA ASP A 108 -10.37 10.71 9.70
C ASP A 108 -11.25 9.77 10.53
N VAL A 109 -11.67 10.24 11.70
CA VAL A 109 -12.45 9.44 12.65
C VAL A 109 -13.79 9.00 12.08
N SER A 110 -14.45 9.88 11.31
CA SER A 110 -15.75 9.58 10.70
C SER A 110 -15.61 8.52 9.61
N LEU A 111 -14.62 8.68 8.74
CA LEU A 111 -14.37 7.69 7.67
C LEU A 111 -13.97 6.33 8.25
N ARG A 112 -13.10 6.29 9.26
CA ARG A 112 -12.68 5.04 9.92
C ARG A 112 -13.81 4.29 10.62
N TYR A 113 -14.84 4.99 11.06
CA TYR A 113 -16.00 4.35 11.66
C TYR A 113 -16.83 3.57 10.63
N HIS A 114 -16.91 4.07 9.40
CA HIS A 114 -17.76 3.52 8.34
C HIS A 114 -17.01 2.69 7.30
N TYR A 115 -15.72 2.97 7.12
CA TYR A 115 -14.89 2.36 6.07
C TYR A 115 -13.60 1.79 6.63
N ARG A 116 -13.11 0.79 5.94
CA ARG A 116 -11.74 0.26 6.11
C ARG A 116 -11.00 0.41 4.80
N LEU A 117 -9.73 0.81 4.87
CA LEU A 117 -8.89 0.79 3.68
C LEU A 117 -8.72 -0.66 3.24
N GLY A 118 -9.02 -0.91 1.98
CA GLY A 118 -8.76 -2.19 1.33
C GLY A 118 -7.46 -2.13 0.52
N THR A 119 -7.39 -2.94 -0.52
CA THR A 119 -6.22 -3.11 -1.38
C THR A 119 -5.85 -1.81 -2.11
N ILE A 120 -4.56 -1.50 -2.15
CA ILE A 120 -3.98 -0.46 -2.99
C ILE A 120 -3.48 -1.12 -4.28
N ILE A 121 -4.12 -0.78 -5.40
CA ILE A 121 -3.80 -1.30 -6.72
C ILE A 121 -3.10 -0.19 -7.50
N THR A 122 -1.92 -0.49 -8.03
CA THR A 122 -1.16 0.45 -8.87
C THR A 122 -1.02 -0.11 -10.28
N THR A 123 -1.44 0.65 -11.29
CA THR A 123 -1.16 0.30 -12.69
C THR A 123 0.18 0.88 -13.13
N VAL A 124 0.98 0.06 -13.82
CA VAL A 124 2.26 0.45 -14.39
C VAL A 124 2.27 0.09 -15.87
N ASP A 125 2.65 1.04 -16.71
CA ASP A 125 2.73 0.90 -18.17
C ASP A 125 4.02 0.14 -18.56
N ALA A 126 3.89 -1.02 -19.19
CA ALA A 126 5.05 -1.82 -19.60
C ALA A 126 5.92 -1.14 -20.67
N VAL A 127 5.36 -0.19 -21.42
CA VAL A 127 6.09 0.54 -22.48
C VAL A 127 6.91 1.67 -21.88
N ASN A 128 6.30 2.49 -21.02
CA ASN A 128 6.89 3.72 -20.52
C ASN A 128 7.33 3.64 -19.05
N GLY A 129 7.01 2.55 -18.35
CA GLY A 129 7.15 2.44 -16.90
C GLY A 129 8.58 2.59 -16.40
N LEU A 130 9.58 2.11 -17.13
CA LEU A 130 11.00 2.30 -16.74
C LEU A 130 11.37 3.79 -16.70
N ASP A 131 11.07 4.54 -17.77
CA ASP A 131 11.35 5.97 -17.85
C ASP A 131 10.54 6.76 -16.79
N GLN A 132 9.27 6.36 -16.56
CA GLN A 132 8.42 6.96 -15.54
C GLN A 132 8.98 6.72 -14.12
N LEU A 133 9.43 5.52 -13.80
CA LEU A 133 10.04 5.22 -12.50
C LEU A 133 11.36 5.95 -12.29
N ASP A 134 12.10 6.24 -13.34
CA ASP A 134 13.38 6.94 -13.24
C ASP A 134 13.24 8.47 -13.16
N ARG A 135 12.14 9.03 -13.71
CA ARG A 135 11.97 10.50 -13.83
C ARG A 135 10.85 11.08 -13.00
N GLN A 136 9.89 10.26 -12.55
CA GLN A 136 8.68 10.72 -11.90
C GLN A 136 8.57 10.15 -10.49
N GLU A 137 8.70 11.02 -9.51
CA GLU A 137 8.66 10.65 -8.10
C GLU A 137 7.30 10.03 -7.72
N GLU A 138 6.22 10.54 -8.31
CA GLU A 138 4.86 10.05 -8.09
C GLU A 138 4.71 8.58 -8.54
N SER A 139 5.26 8.24 -9.72
CA SER A 139 5.25 6.87 -10.24
C SER A 139 5.95 5.91 -9.29
N LEU A 140 7.09 6.35 -8.77
CA LEU A 140 7.90 5.58 -7.83
C LEU A 140 7.17 5.38 -6.49
N LYS A 141 6.56 6.44 -5.92
CA LYS A 141 5.75 6.38 -4.70
C LYS A 141 4.53 5.49 -4.87
N GLN A 142 3.84 5.59 -6.01
CA GLN A 142 2.68 4.77 -6.33
C GLN A 142 3.03 3.28 -6.37
N ALA A 143 4.17 2.91 -6.98
CA ALA A 143 4.66 1.53 -6.99
C ALA A 143 5.06 1.05 -5.58
N ALA A 144 5.72 1.90 -4.79
CA ALA A 144 6.19 1.57 -3.46
C ALA A 144 5.06 1.27 -2.46
N VAL A 145 3.93 1.98 -2.55
CA VAL A 145 2.80 1.78 -1.62
C VAL A 145 1.83 0.70 -2.04
N ALA A 146 1.97 0.13 -3.24
CA ALA A 146 1.06 -0.85 -3.80
C ALA A 146 0.98 -2.15 -2.97
N ASP A 147 -0.21 -2.71 -2.83
CA ASP A 147 -0.40 -4.11 -2.44
C ASP A 147 -0.39 -5.01 -3.68
N ARG A 148 -0.87 -4.49 -4.81
CA ARG A 148 -0.86 -5.14 -6.12
C ARG A 148 -0.43 -4.17 -7.20
N ILE A 149 0.45 -4.65 -8.07
CA ILE A 149 0.88 -3.91 -9.25
C ILE A 149 0.32 -4.62 -10.48
N VAL A 150 -0.44 -3.89 -11.29
CA VAL A 150 -0.93 -4.40 -12.57
C VAL A 150 -0.06 -3.83 -13.68
N LEU A 151 0.76 -4.69 -14.27
CA LEU A 151 1.58 -4.34 -15.43
C LEU A 151 0.70 -4.36 -16.68
N THR A 152 0.44 -3.20 -17.25
CA THR A 152 -0.43 -2.99 -18.39
C THR A 152 0.36 -2.89 -19.70
N LYS A 153 -0.31 -3.00 -20.86
CA LYS A 153 0.27 -2.83 -22.20
C LYS A 153 1.43 -3.79 -22.50
N THR A 154 1.45 -4.95 -21.84
CA THR A 154 2.47 -5.97 -22.07
C THR A 154 2.39 -6.60 -23.46
N ASP A 155 1.25 -6.44 -24.14
CA ASP A 155 0.98 -6.90 -25.51
C ASP A 155 1.69 -6.06 -26.58
N ILE A 156 2.05 -4.82 -26.26
CA ILE A 156 2.75 -3.90 -27.18
C ILE A 156 4.15 -3.51 -26.68
N ALA A 157 4.51 -3.91 -25.48
CA ALA A 157 5.84 -3.66 -24.92
C ALA A 157 6.86 -4.64 -25.48
N GLU A 158 8.11 -4.18 -25.62
CA GLU A 158 9.23 -5.08 -25.90
C GLU A 158 9.44 -6.05 -24.72
N ALA A 159 9.52 -7.35 -24.98
CA ALA A 159 9.62 -8.38 -23.94
C ALA A 159 10.79 -8.15 -22.95
N ARG A 160 11.95 -7.72 -23.47
CA ARG A 160 13.12 -7.43 -22.65
C ARG A 160 12.89 -6.22 -21.75
N ALA A 161 12.24 -5.16 -22.25
CA ALA A 161 11.92 -3.96 -21.48
C ALA A 161 10.89 -4.30 -20.37
N ALA A 162 9.87 -5.07 -20.70
CA ALA A 162 8.87 -5.53 -19.73
C ALA A 162 9.50 -6.37 -18.60
N GLU A 163 10.44 -7.27 -18.94
CA GLU A 163 11.15 -8.07 -17.94
C GLU A 163 12.08 -7.20 -17.06
N THR A 164 12.79 -6.24 -17.65
CA THR A 164 13.61 -5.29 -16.88
C THR A 164 12.75 -4.45 -15.93
N LEU A 165 11.58 -4.00 -16.40
CA LEU A 165 10.62 -3.27 -15.56
C LEU A 165 10.09 -4.14 -14.42
N ARG A 166 9.75 -5.40 -14.70
CA ARG A 166 9.32 -6.36 -13.67
C ARG A 166 10.38 -6.48 -12.56
N GLN A 167 11.64 -6.69 -12.93
CA GLN A 167 12.75 -6.78 -11.98
C GLN A 167 12.96 -5.47 -11.21
N ARG A 168 12.72 -4.32 -11.83
CA ARG A 168 12.80 -3.02 -11.15
C ARG A 168 11.69 -2.86 -10.12
N LEU A 169 10.46 -3.25 -10.46
CA LEU A 169 9.31 -3.24 -9.56
C LEU A 169 9.50 -4.19 -8.37
N ASP A 170 10.01 -5.39 -8.61
CA ASP A 170 10.34 -6.35 -7.54
C ASP A 170 11.38 -5.80 -6.55
N ARG A 171 12.34 -4.98 -7.01
CA ARG A 171 13.30 -4.32 -6.13
C ARG A 171 12.71 -3.16 -5.34
N ILE A 172 11.76 -2.43 -5.92
CA ILE A 172 11.08 -1.31 -5.25
C ILE A 172 10.13 -1.84 -4.19
N ASN A 173 9.30 -2.83 -4.54
CA ASN A 173 8.25 -3.36 -3.69
C ASN A 173 8.07 -4.88 -3.89
N PRO A 174 8.95 -5.70 -3.31
CA PRO A 174 8.89 -7.16 -3.41
C PRO A 174 7.62 -7.73 -2.76
N SER A 175 7.02 -7.00 -1.83
CA SER A 175 5.79 -7.43 -1.15
C SER A 175 4.52 -7.24 -1.98
N ALA A 176 4.56 -6.52 -3.08
CA ALA A 176 3.41 -6.34 -3.96
C ALA A 176 3.23 -7.55 -4.90
N GLU A 177 2.00 -8.02 -5.04
CA GLU A 177 1.70 -9.02 -6.05
C GLU A 177 1.72 -8.38 -7.44
N LEU A 178 2.60 -8.87 -8.34
CA LEU A 178 2.66 -8.41 -9.72
C LEU A 178 1.68 -9.22 -10.58
N LEU A 179 0.76 -8.54 -11.23
CA LEU A 179 -0.23 -9.10 -12.14
C LEU A 179 -0.01 -8.55 -13.55
N ILE A 180 -0.16 -9.41 -14.55
CA ILE A 180 -0.01 -9.01 -15.96
C ILE A 180 -1.39 -8.74 -16.55
N GLY A 181 -1.59 -7.52 -17.07
CA GLY A 181 -2.78 -7.11 -17.78
C GLY A 181 -2.52 -6.97 -19.27
N GLN A 182 -3.23 -7.74 -20.09
CA GLN A 182 -3.16 -7.67 -21.57
C GLN A 182 -4.50 -7.17 -22.10
N HIS A 183 -4.49 -6.11 -22.91
CA HIS A 183 -5.71 -5.49 -23.45
C HIS A 183 -6.77 -5.19 -22.39
N GLY A 184 -6.32 -4.78 -21.20
CA GLY A 184 -7.17 -4.59 -20.01
C GLY A 184 -7.65 -5.89 -19.36
N ALA A 185 -7.40 -7.06 -19.95
CA ALA A 185 -7.70 -8.35 -19.33
C ALA A 185 -6.69 -8.66 -18.24
N VAL A 186 -7.19 -8.85 -17.03
CA VAL A 186 -6.43 -9.22 -15.84
C VAL A 186 -7.29 -10.22 -15.06
N ASP A 187 -6.66 -11.04 -14.27
CA ASP A 187 -7.37 -11.90 -13.31
C ASP A 187 -8.02 -11.02 -12.24
N VAL A 188 -9.31 -10.71 -12.44
CA VAL A 188 -10.09 -9.80 -11.58
C VAL A 188 -10.19 -10.34 -10.16
N GLU A 189 -10.33 -11.66 -9.99
CA GLU A 189 -10.39 -12.27 -8.68
C GLU A 189 -9.08 -12.05 -7.90
N ARG A 190 -7.94 -12.15 -8.56
CA ARG A 190 -6.64 -11.85 -7.94
C ARG A 190 -6.48 -10.37 -7.62
N VAL A 191 -6.95 -9.48 -8.53
CA VAL A 191 -6.91 -8.01 -8.30
C VAL A 191 -7.78 -7.63 -7.11
N LEU A 192 -8.96 -8.23 -6.98
CA LEU A 192 -9.97 -7.90 -5.95
C LEU A 192 -9.89 -8.81 -4.72
N ARG A 193 -8.99 -9.82 -4.73
CA ARG A 193 -8.83 -10.71 -3.57
C ARG A 193 -8.72 -9.88 -2.30
N ALA A 194 -9.41 -10.32 -1.29
CA ALA A 194 -9.35 -9.72 0.03
C ALA A 194 -7.90 -9.59 0.52
N ASP A 195 -7.61 -8.50 1.16
CA ASP A 195 -6.31 -8.16 1.69
C ASP A 195 -6.15 -8.62 3.15
N VAL A 196 -5.05 -8.20 3.78
CA VAL A 196 -4.77 -8.45 5.20
C VAL A 196 -5.87 -7.97 6.15
N TYR A 197 -6.79 -7.10 5.69
CA TYR A 197 -7.91 -6.60 6.47
C TYR A 197 -9.16 -7.48 6.38
N ASP A 198 -9.19 -8.47 5.48
CA ASP A 198 -10.23 -9.48 5.46
C ASP A 198 -9.88 -10.59 6.45
N PRO A 199 -10.69 -10.81 7.49
CA PRO A 199 -10.43 -11.86 8.48
C PRO A 199 -10.28 -13.25 7.87
N ALA A 200 -10.92 -13.53 6.74
CA ALA A 200 -10.87 -14.85 6.09
C ALA A 200 -9.61 -15.07 5.22
N ALA A 201 -8.98 -13.98 4.73
CA ALA A 201 -7.85 -14.06 3.79
C ALA A 201 -6.52 -13.56 4.37
N LYS A 202 -6.54 -12.87 5.52
CA LYS A 202 -5.38 -12.20 6.11
C LYS A 202 -4.15 -13.10 6.28
N GLY A 203 -4.34 -14.35 6.70
CA GLY A 203 -3.24 -15.29 6.90
C GLY A 203 -2.51 -15.65 5.61
N GLN A 204 -3.24 -15.88 4.52
CA GLN A 204 -2.66 -16.20 3.21
C GLN A 204 -1.89 -15.01 2.60
N GLU A 205 -2.42 -13.80 2.75
CA GLU A 205 -1.75 -12.59 2.28
C GLU A 205 -0.46 -12.31 3.05
N VAL A 206 -0.47 -12.49 4.37
CA VAL A 206 0.73 -12.34 5.19
C VAL A 206 1.77 -13.39 4.82
N GLN A 207 1.38 -14.66 4.66
CA GLN A 207 2.28 -15.72 4.24
C GLN A 207 2.93 -15.40 2.89
N ARG A 208 2.14 -14.96 1.91
CA ARG A 208 2.63 -14.62 0.57
C ARG A 208 3.70 -13.50 0.59
N TRP A 209 3.49 -12.41 1.31
CA TRP A 209 4.50 -11.35 1.33
C TRP A 209 5.75 -11.73 2.15
N ILE A 210 5.63 -12.60 3.16
CA ILE A 210 6.77 -13.18 3.87
C ILE A 210 7.61 -14.03 2.91
N GLU A 211 6.96 -14.91 2.14
CA GLU A 211 7.63 -15.76 1.15
C GLU A 211 8.34 -14.92 0.09
N ALA A 212 7.68 -13.89 -0.45
CA ALA A 212 8.27 -12.97 -1.42
C ALA A 212 9.52 -12.25 -0.88
N GLU A 213 9.53 -11.86 0.40
CA GLU A 213 10.71 -11.25 1.03
C GLU A 213 11.83 -12.26 1.31
N MET A 214 11.51 -13.51 1.59
CA MET A 214 12.52 -14.55 1.78
C MET A 214 13.20 -14.96 0.46
N GLU A 215 12.48 -14.90 -0.65
CA GLU A 215 12.97 -15.18 -1.99
C GLU A 215 13.72 -14.01 -2.63
N ALA A 216 13.48 -12.78 -2.14
CA ALA A 216 14.16 -11.59 -2.64
C ALA A 216 15.69 -11.76 -2.51
N PRO A 217 16.47 -11.52 -3.59
CA PRO A 217 17.92 -11.66 -3.53
C PRO A 217 18.49 -10.79 -2.41
N ARG A 218 19.13 -11.40 -1.42
CA ARG A 218 19.88 -10.67 -0.39
C ARG A 218 20.99 -9.91 -1.10
N HIS A 219 20.78 -8.63 -1.37
CA HIS A 219 21.80 -7.82 -2.00
C HIS A 219 22.99 -7.70 -1.04
N SER A 220 24.01 -8.54 -1.27
CA SER A 220 25.34 -8.34 -0.72
C SER A 220 25.85 -6.98 -1.21
N HIS A 221 26.34 -6.16 -0.29
CA HIS A 221 26.95 -4.86 -0.57
C HIS A 221 28.09 -5.01 -1.59
N GLY A 222 27.78 -4.81 -2.86
CA GLY A 222 28.75 -4.58 -3.90
C GLY A 222 28.96 -3.06 -3.99
N HIS A 223 30.07 -2.57 -3.44
CA HIS A 223 30.53 -1.20 -3.63
C HIS A 223 30.85 -0.94 -5.11
N GLY A 224 29.85 -0.55 -5.87
CA GLY A 224 30.00 0.05 -7.18
C GLY A 224 29.62 1.52 -7.06
N HIS A 225 30.58 2.39 -6.75
CA HIS A 225 30.40 3.84 -6.80
C HIS A 225 30.16 4.27 -8.25
N ASP A 226 28.90 4.45 -8.61
CA ASP A 226 28.52 5.25 -9.77
C ASP A 226 28.25 6.69 -9.29
N VAL A 227 29.22 7.57 -9.52
CA VAL A 227 29.36 8.90 -8.92
C VAL A 227 28.38 9.94 -9.48
N ASN A 228 27.42 9.56 -10.37
CA ASN A 228 26.56 10.49 -11.11
C ASN A 228 25.04 10.26 -10.96
N ARG A 229 24.57 9.61 -9.90
CA ARG A 229 23.12 9.53 -9.60
C ARG A 229 22.82 10.19 -8.27
N HIS A 230 22.28 11.40 -8.32
CA HIS A 230 21.47 12.01 -7.26
C HIS A 230 20.11 11.34 -7.12
N ASP A 231 20.08 10.01 -7.12
CA ASP A 231 18.87 9.23 -6.90
C ASP A 231 18.96 8.68 -5.47
N ALA A 232 18.23 9.31 -4.56
CA ALA A 232 17.94 8.71 -3.26
C ALA A 232 17.16 7.43 -3.55
N SER A 233 17.87 6.33 -3.80
CA SER A 233 17.32 5.09 -4.31
C SER A 233 16.29 4.54 -3.32
N ILE A 234 15.06 4.37 -3.80
CA ILE A 234 14.06 3.59 -3.06
C ILE A 234 14.51 2.14 -3.08
N HIS A 235 14.54 1.55 -1.91
CA HIS A 235 14.87 0.14 -1.72
C HIS A 235 14.04 -0.45 -0.58
N SER A 236 13.93 -1.76 -0.58
CA SER A 236 13.28 -2.52 0.48
C SER A 236 14.29 -3.36 1.25
N PHE A 237 13.98 -3.61 2.51
CA PHE A 237 14.68 -4.58 3.35
C PHE A 237 13.75 -5.10 4.44
N CYS A 238 14.06 -6.31 4.92
CA CYS A 238 13.35 -6.94 6.02
C CYS A 238 14.24 -6.94 7.27
N LEU A 239 13.72 -6.46 8.39
CA LEU A 239 14.30 -6.69 9.71
C LEU A 239 13.69 -7.97 10.28
N VAL A 240 14.56 -8.85 10.76
CA VAL A 240 14.16 -10.10 11.42
C VAL A 240 14.64 -10.04 12.87
N HIS A 241 13.72 -10.36 13.77
CA HIS A 241 14.02 -10.38 15.20
C HIS A 241 13.48 -11.69 15.80
N ASP A 242 14.37 -12.46 16.43
CA ASP A 242 14.05 -13.80 16.93
C ASP A 242 13.29 -13.76 18.26
N GLU A 243 13.64 -12.80 19.12
CA GLU A 243 13.04 -12.66 20.45
C GLU A 243 11.66 -11.96 20.36
N PRO A 244 10.73 -12.26 21.27
CA PRO A 244 9.51 -11.50 21.39
C PRO A 244 9.79 -10.02 21.65
N VAL A 245 9.02 -9.13 21.01
CA VAL A 245 9.17 -7.69 21.18
C VAL A 245 8.23 -7.17 22.26
N ASP A 246 8.70 -6.25 23.09
CA ASP A 246 7.82 -5.47 23.96
C ASP A 246 6.95 -4.54 23.12
N TRP A 247 5.63 -4.71 23.21
CA TRP A 247 4.67 -3.94 22.41
C TRP A 247 4.79 -2.43 22.61
N THR A 248 5.00 -2.01 23.86
CA THR A 248 5.07 -0.59 24.20
C THR A 248 6.34 0.04 23.66
N ALA A 249 7.49 -0.61 23.87
CA ALA A 249 8.78 -0.15 23.36
C ALA A 249 8.78 -0.10 21.82
N PHE A 250 8.29 -1.15 21.17
CA PHE A 250 8.18 -1.20 19.73
C PHE A 250 7.23 -0.11 19.17
N GLY A 251 6.07 0.08 19.80
CA GLY A 251 5.10 1.09 19.39
C GLY A 251 5.64 2.52 19.52
N ILE A 252 6.36 2.83 20.61
CA ILE A 252 7.02 4.12 20.80
C ILE A 252 8.11 4.31 19.75
N TRP A 253 8.99 3.31 19.57
CA TRP A 253 10.03 3.35 18.56
C TRP A 253 9.48 3.60 17.15
N LEU A 254 8.49 2.80 16.72
CA LEU A 254 7.90 2.93 15.39
C LEU A 254 7.25 4.31 15.21
N THR A 255 6.55 4.81 16.22
CA THR A 255 5.93 6.14 16.18
C THR A 255 6.99 7.24 16.03
N MET A 256 8.09 7.17 16.78
CA MET A 256 9.19 8.14 16.68
C MET A 256 9.89 8.04 15.33
N LEU A 257 10.14 6.82 14.84
CA LEU A 257 10.77 6.58 13.54
C LEU A 257 9.93 7.20 12.42
N LEU A 258 8.63 6.95 12.39
CA LEU A 258 7.73 7.49 11.38
C LEU A 258 7.51 9.00 11.53
N HIS A 259 7.51 9.54 12.75
CA HIS A 259 7.43 10.98 12.96
C HIS A 259 8.68 11.70 12.41
N THR A 260 9.85 11.09 12.58
CA THR A 260 11.11 11.70 12.15
C THR A 260 11.41 11.49 10.67
N HIS A 261 11.06 10.31 10.13
CA HIS A 261 11.47 9.87 8.80
C HIS A 261 10.30 9.45 7.90
N GLY A 262 9.05 9.75 8.26
CA GLY A 262 7.89 9.23 7.55
C GLY A 262 7.81 9.60 6.07
N GLU A 263 8.36 10.76 5.66
CA GLU A 263 8.47 11.11 4.23
C GLU A 263 9.41 10.17 3.45
N ASN A 264 10.37 9.57 4.16
CA ASN A 264 11.34 8.64 3.61
C ASN A 264 10.99 7.16 3.83
N ILE A 265 10.02 6.88 4.67
CA ILE A 265 9.50 5.52 4.90
C ILE A 265 8.20 5.38 4.13
N LEU A 266 8.28 4.88 2.90
CA LEU A 266 7.14 4.83 1.99
C LEU A 266 6.14 3.76 2.40
N ARG A 267 6.62 2.63 2.93
CA ARG A 267 5.80 1.51 3.39
C ARG A 267 6.44 0.77 4.55
N VAL A 268 5.61 0.31 5.48
CA VAL A 268 5.99 -0.65 6.52
C VAL A 268 4.98 -1.78 6.53
N LYS A 269 5.43 -3.02 6.48
CA LYS A 269 4.61 -4.21 6.73
C LYS A 269 5.33 -5.08 7.76
N GLY A 270 4.64 -5.54 8.79
CA GLY A 270 5.25 -6.36 9.83
C GLY A 270 4.37 -7.48 10.33
N LEU A 271 5.00 -8.59 10.64
CA LEU A 271 4.46 -9.67 11.45
C LEU A 271 5.30 -9.70 12.74
N LEU A 272 4.66 -9.49 13.86
CA LEU A 272 5.35 -9.34 15.13
C LEU A 272 5.04 -10.51 16.08
N ASN A 273 6.09 -11.01 16.69
CA ASN A 273 6.03 -11.84 17.89
C ASN A 273 6.06 -10.88 19.08
N VAL A 274 4.92 -10.73 19.75
CA VAL A 274 4.78 -9.79 20.87
C VAL A 274 4.81 -10.55 22.18
N ASP A 275 5.60 -10.07 23.15
CA ASP A 275 5.68 -10.69 24.46
C ASP A 275 4.32 -10.80 25.15
N GLY A 276 4.02 -11.96 25.70
CA GLY A 276 2.74 -12.25 26.34
C GLY A 276 1.55 -12.44 25.38
N VAL A 277 1.77 -12.49 24.05
CA VAL A 277 0.73 -12.70 23.03
C VAL A 277 1.03 -13.94 22.21
N ASP A 278 0.15 -14.94 22.25
CA ASP A 278 0.36 -16.23 21.54
C ASP A 278 0.20 -16.14 20.03
N THR A 279 -0.58 -15.17 19.55
CA THR A 279 -0.91 -14.97 18.15
C THR A 279 -0.08 -13.86 17.54
N PRO A 280 0.31 -13.98 16.25
CA PRO A 280 1.10 -12.93 15.62
C PRO A 280 0.29 -11.66 15.40
N VAL A 281 0.97 -10.53 15.57
CA VAL A 281 0.40 -9.18 15.35
C VAL A 281 0.88 -8.64 14.01
N VAL A 282 -0.06 -8.29 13.14
CA VAL A 282 0.23 -7.67 11.84
C VAL A 282 0.18 -6.17 11.99
N ILE A 283 1.22 -5.50 11.51
CA ILE A 283 1.27 -4.05 11.33
C ILE A 283 1.38 -3.71 9.85
N ASN A 284 0.78 -2.59 9.47
CA ASN A 284 0.85 -2.05 8.12
C ASN A 284 0.85 -0.53 8.21
N GLY A 285 1.73 0.12 7.45
CA GLY A 285 1.85 1.56 7.47
C GLY A 285 2.27 2.12 6.12
N VAL A 286 1.89 3.38 5.89
CA VAL A 286 2.29 4.17 4.74
C VAL A 286 2.72 5.54 5.25
N GLN A 287 3.96 5.90 5.01
CA GLN A 287 4.58 7.13 5.52
C GLN A 287 4.36 7.31 7.04
N HIS A 288 3.78 8.43 7.45
CA HIS A 288 3.53 8.74 8.87
C HIS A 288 2.35 7.95 9.49
N ILE A 289 1.71 7.06 8.74
CA ILE A 289 0.43 6.47 9.11
C ILE A 289 0.58 4.98 9.35
N ILE A 290 0.15 4.53 10.53
CA ILE A 290 0.03 3.11 10.86
C ILE A 290 -1.45 2.74 10.95
N HIS A 291 -1.83 1.65 10.30
CA HIS A 291 -3.12 1.02 10.47
C HIS A 291 -3.27 0.44 11.89
N PRO A 292 -4.49 0.37 12.42
CA PRO A 292 -4.71 -0.39 13.64
C PRO A 292 -4.11 -1.79 13.51
N PRO A 293 -3.32 -2.24 14.49
CA PRO A 293 -2.74 -3.57 14.47
C PRO A 293 -3.83 -4.65 14.44
N MET A 294 -3.53 -5.78 13.82
CA MET A 294 -4.46 -6.90 13.73
C MET A 294 -3.80 -8.19 14.19
N HIS A 295 -4.56 -9.07 14.81
CA HIS A 295 -4.12 -10.41 15.16
C HIS A 295 -4.47 -11.40 14.05
N LEU A 296 -3.54 -12.30 13.73
CA LEU A 296 -3.87 -13.51 12.98
C LEU A 296 -4.35 -14.58 13.97
N ASP A 297 -5.08 -15.56 13.44
CA ASP A 297 -5.56 -16.67 14.28
C ASP A 297 -4.46 -17.69 14.57
N ALA A 298 -3.44 -17.76 13.71
CA ALA A 298 -2.29 -18.65 13.84
C ALA A 298 -1.03 -18.08 13.18
N TRP A 299 0.11 -18.57 13.56
CA TRP A 299 1.39 -18.28 12.88
C TRP A 299 1.39 -18.88 11.47
N PRO A 300 1.90 -18.15 10.47
CA PRO A 300 2.01 -18.67 9.10
C PRO A 300 3.09 -19.72 8.95
N ASP A 301 4.08 -19.75 9.85
CA ASP A 301 5.18 -20.71 9.90
C ASP A 301 5.58 -21.08 11.35
N GLU A 302 6.49 -22.03 11.51
CA GLU A 302 6.95 -22.50 12.81
C GLU A 302 7.98 -21.57 13.49
N SER A 303 8.54 -20.59 12.76
CA SER A 303 9.68 -19.80 13.24
C SER A 303 9.34 -18.80 14.33
N ARG A 304 8.09 -18.34 14.39
CA ARG A 304 7.60 -17.32 15.33
C ARG A 304 8.49 -16.07 15.44
N GLN A 305 9.17 -15.71 14.35
CA GLN A 305 10.04 -14.53 14.30
C GLN A 305 9.23 -13.27 13.97
N SER A 306 9.61 -12.16 14.58
CA SER A 306 9.16 -10.85 14.10
C SER A 306 9.87 -10.52 12.79
N ARG A 307 9.09 -10.11 11.78
CA ARG A 307 9.59 -9.71 10.45
C ARG A 307 8.94 -8.39 10.06
N VAL A 308 9.76 -7.38 9.83
CA VAL A 308 9.27 -6.05 9.46
C VAL A 308 9.95 -5.60 8.17
N VAL A 309 9.15 -5.49 7.12
CA VAL A 309 9.58 -5.02 5.81
C VAL A 309 9.41 -3.52 5.74
N PHE A 310 10.46 -2.83 5.35
CA PHE A 310 10.50 -1.41 5.09
C PHE A 310 10.75 -1.16 3.60
N ILE A 311 9.99 -0.26 3.01
CA ILE A 311 10.31 0.36 1.71
C ILE A 311 10.65 1.81 2.01
N VAL A 312 11.91 2.17 1.77
CA VAL A 312 12.47 3.46 2.19
C VAL A 312 13.16 4.18 1.05
N ARG A 313 13.32 5.49 1.23
CA ARG A 313 14.11 6.36 0.36
C ARG A 313 15.26 6.97 1.16
N GLY A 314 16.49 6.66 0.78
CA GLY A 314 17.69 7.27 1.37
C GLY A 314 17.94 6.96 2.84
N LEU A 315 17.29 5.95 3.42
CA LEU A 315 17.52 5.48 4.78
C LEU A 315 18.26 4.15 4.75
N GLU A 316 19.33 4.07 5.51
CA GLU A 316 20.11 2.85 5.62
C GLU A 316 19.47 1.84 6.58
N ARG A 317 19.44 0.56 6.17
CA ARG A 317 18.96 -0.55 7.00
C ARG A 317 19.60 -0.54 8.40
N ALA A 318 20.93 -0.38 8.47
CA ALA A 318 21.67 -0.41 9.72
C ALA A 318 21.19 0.65 10.71
N SER A 319 20.89 1.88 10.24
CA SER A 319 20.39 2.96 11.10
C SER A 319 19.07 2.63 11.73
N ILE A 320 18.16 1.99 11.01
CA ILE A 320 16.86 1.58 11.52
C ILE A 320 17.01 0.39 12.49
N GLU A 321 17.85 -0.59 12.14
CA GLU A 321 18.13 -1.77 12.95
C GLU A 321 18.80 -1.38 14.30
N ASP A 322 19.80 -0.51 14.26
CA ASP A 322 20.46 -0.01 15.47
C ASP A 322 19.51 0.77 16.38
N SER A 323 18.64 1.59 15.79
CA SER A 323 17.62 2.32 16.57
C SER A 323 16.64 1.38 17.26
N LEU A 324 16.16 0.32 16.58
CA LEU A 324 15.29 -0.70 17.17
C LEU A 324 15.99 -1.44 18.33
N ALA A 325 17.28 -1.79 18.14
CA ALA A 325 18.06 -2.47 19.16
C ALA A 325 18.20 -1.66 20.44
N VAL A 326 18.29 -0.32 20.33
CA VAL A 326 18.30 0.58 21.51
C VAL A 326 16.98 0.51 22.26
N PHE A 327 15.83 0.58 21.57
CA PHE A 327 14.51 0.53 22.18
C PHE A 327 14.22 -0.83 22.80
N ASN A 328 14.61 -1.94 22.18
CA ASN A 328 14.43 -3.28 22.74
C ASN A 328 15.22 -3.45 24.06
N ARG A 329 16.40 -2.85 24.19
CA ARG A 329 17.17 -2.86 25.45
C ARG A 329 16.49 -2.04 26.55
N LEU A 330 15.81 -0.96 26.19
CA LEU A 330 15.09 -0.11 27.15
C LEU A 330 13.77 -0.77 27.59
N GLY A 331 13.10 -1.54 26.73
CA GLY A 331 11.88 -2.30 27.05
C GLY A 331 12.15 -3.50 27.96
N GLY A 332 13.33 -4.10 27.89
CA GLY A 332 13.78 -5.18 28.77
C GLY A 332 14.15 -4.69 30.19
N THR A 333 13.31 -3.90 30.83
CA THR A 333 13.54 -3.41 32.20
C THR A 333 13.61 -4.59 33.16
N GLN A 334 14.78 -4.82 33.75
CA GLN A 334 14.89 -5.47 35.05
C GLN A 334 13.94 -4.73 36.02
N PRO A 335 13.16 -5.43 36.84
CA PRO A 335 12.36 -4.80 37.87
C PRO A 335 13.30 -4.01 38.76
N LEU A 336 13.06 -2.71 38.89
CA LEU A 336 13.63 -1.86 39.93
C LEU A 336 13.16 -2.41 41.27
N GLY A 337 13.98 -3.22 41.93
CA GLY A 337 13.63 -3.62 43.28
C GLY A 337 14.17 -4.96 43.73
N SER A 338 15.47 -5.09 43.95
CA SER A 338 16.00 -5.90 45.07
C SER A 338 17.41 -5.41 45.45
N GLN A 339 17.51 -4.17 45.88
CA GLN A 339 18.52 -3.78 46.85
C GLN A 339 17.74 -3.42 48.12
N ALA A 340 17.57 -4.41 48.96
CA ALA A 340 17.21 -4.16 50.34
C ALA A 340 17.80 -5.27 51.20
N ALA A 341 18.66 -4.85 52.12
CA ALA A 341 19.20 -5.44 53.36
C ALA A 341 20.34 -6.47 53.20
#